data_dd10fe26e5af284909ba6e817db973fa
#
_entry.id   dd10fe26e5af284909ba6e817db973fa
#
_cell.length_a   1.000
_cell.length_b   1.000
_cell.length_c   1.000
_cell.angle_alpha   90.00
_cell.angle_beta   90.00
_cell.angle_gamma   90.00
#
_symmetry.space_group_name_H-M   'P 1'
#
loop_
_entity.id
_entity.type
_entity.pdbx_description
1 polymer ?
#
loop_
_entity_poly.entity_id
_entity_poly.type
_entity_poly.pdbx_seq_one_letter_code
_entity_poly.pdbx_strand_id
1 'polypeptide(L)'
;MNSNIKIAPSILASNFSKLNDEVISIENAGADFIHLDIMDGHFVPNLTFGPPIIKSLRNLTKLPFDVHLMVSNPDILLDDYVNAGANIITVHVEACNHLARTLHYIKSKGCKAGVAINPHTDIQFIENVIEDLDLILIMTVNPGFGGQKFIKSMVKKISLVKEIISSRDIFLEVDGGITKENSKEVIDAGANVLVAGTSVFKTNQKTTYKMNIDSLRG
;
A
#
# COMPACT_ATOMS: atom_id res chain seq x y z
N MET A 1 -8.56 -2.77 -21.27
CA MET A 1 -8.13 -2.76 -19.84
C MET A 1 -6.67 -3.09 -19.79
N ASN A 2 -5.88 -2.27 -19.14
CA ASN A 2 -4.44 -2.47 -19.03
C ASN A 2 -4.20 -3.61 -18.02
N SER A 3 -3.96 -4.83 -18.48
CA SER A 3 -3.85 -6.06 -17.64
C SER A 3 -2.67 -6.03 -16.65
N ASN A 4 -1.89 -4.96 -16.67
CA ASN A 4 -0.68 -4.81 -15.85
C ASN A 4 -0.88 -3.94 -14.60
N ILE A 5 -2.06 -3.28 -14.45
CA ILE A 5 -2.35 -2.42 -13.28
C ILE A 5 -2.98 -3.26 -12.18
N LYS A 6 -2.36 -3.20 -11.00
CA LYS A 6 -2.81 -3.88 -9.78
C LYS A 6 -3.66 -2.93 -8.93
N ILE A 7 -4.74 -3.44 -8.38
CA ILE A 7 -5.57 -2.69 -7.42
C ILE A 7 -5.45 -3.34 -6.05
N ALA A 8 -5.08 -2.53 -5.07
CA ALA A 8 -4.90 -2.89 -3.67
C ALA A 8 -5.94 -2.17 -2.80
N PRO A 9 -7.15 -2.71 -2.60
CA PRO A 9 -8.12 -2.08 -1.72
C PRO A 9 -7.61 -2.00 -0.29
N SER A 10 -7.57 -0.77 0.28
CA SER A 10 -7.23 -0.57 1.69
C SER A 10 -8.44 -0.86 2.57
N ILE A 11 -8.34 -1.91 3.39
CA ILE A 11 -9.41 -2.29 4.32
C ILE A 11 -9.63 -1.26 5.44
N LEU A 12 -8.74 -0.27 5.58
CA LEU A 12 -8.97 0.87 6.49
C LEU A 12 -10.31 1.57 6.22
N ALA A 13 -10.78 1.58 4.96
CA ALA A 13 -12.05 2.18 4.56
C ALA A 13 -13.24 1.21 4.59
N SER A 14 -13.03 -0.04 4.96
CA SER A 14 -14.07 -1.08 5.01
C SER A 14 -14.89 -1.04 6.31
N ASN A 15 -15.91 -1.87 6.38
CA ASN A 15 -16.67 -2.07 7.62
C ASN A 15 -15.94 -3.02 8.56
N PHE A 16 -15.24 -2.51 9.57
CA PHE A 16 -14.47 -3.31 10.54
C PHE A 16 -15.31 -4.33 11.32
N SER A 17 -16.62 -4.11 11.48
CA SER A 17 -17.49 -5.11 12.11
C SER A 17 -17.75 -6.34 11.24
N LYS A 18 -17.32 -6.32 9.96
CA LYS A 18 -17.53 -7.37 8.96
C LYS A 18 -16.29 -7.64 8.11
N LEU A 19 -15.09 -7.49 8.69
CA LEU A 19 -13.82 -7.60 7.95
C LEU A 19 -13.72 -8.91 7.15
N ASN A 20 -14.17 -10.04 7.70
CA ASN A 20 -14.16 -11.31 6.99
C ASN A 20 -14.93 -11.23 5.66
N ASP A 21 -16.14 -10.72 5.73
CA ASP A 21 -16.99 -10.56 4.54
C ASP A 21 -16.43 -9.54 3.56
N GLU A 22 -15.79 -8.47 4.06
CA GLU A 22 -15.16 -7.44 3.23
C GLU A 22 -14.00 -8.02 2.42
N VAL A 23 -13.10 -8.76 3.08
CA VAL A 23 -11.94 -9.41 2.44
C VAL A 23 -12.39 -10.38 1.34
N ILE A 24 -13.35 -11.26 1.63
CA ILE A 24 -13.89 -12.19 0.64
C ILE A 24 -14.54 -11.42 -0.54
N SER A 25 -15.25 -10.34 -0.23
CA SER A 25 -15.97 -9.56 -1.26
C SER A 25 -15.03 -8.83 -2.20
N ILE A 26 -13.92 -8.24 -1.72
CA ILE A 26 -12.95 -7.58 -2.59
C ILE A 26 -12.13 -8.58 -3.42
N GLU A 27 -11.81 -9.77 -2.89
CA GLU A 27 -11.19 -10.83 -3.68
C GLU A 27 -12.10 -11.25 -4.84
N ASN A 28 -13.38 -11.53 -4.56
CA ASN A 28 -14.37 -11.87 -5.59
C ASN A 28 -14.62 -10.72 -6.58
N ALA A 29 -14.38 -9.49 -6.17
CA ALA A 29 -14.48 -8.30 -7.02
C ALA A 29 -13.27 -8.08 -7.93
N GLY A 30 -12.20 -8.90 -7.80
CA GLY A 30 -11.02 -8.86 -8.65
C GLY A 30 -9.91 -7.93 -8.15
N ALA A 31 -9.79 -7.72 -6.85
CA ALA A 31 -8.61 -7.10 -6.24
C ALA A 31 -7.36 -7.96 -6.52
N ASP A 32 -6.19 -7.33 -6.57
CA ASP A 32 -4.90 -8.02 -6.77
C ASP A 32 -4.15 -8.20 -5.45
N PHE A 33 -4.28 -7.25 -4.52
CA PHE A 33 -3.71 -7.26 -3.17
C PHE A 33 -4.78 -6.89 -2.14
N ILE A 34 -4.49 -7.12 -0.87
CA ILE A 34 -5.21 -6.52 0.26
C ILE A 34 -4.24 -5.58 0.97
N HIS A 35 -4.52 -4.28 0.90
CA HIS A 35 -3.70 -3.27 1.54
C HIS A 35 -4.11 -3.07 3.00
N LEU A 36 -3.11 -3.12 3.89
CA LEU A 36 -3.26 -3.15 5.34
C LEU A 36 -2.51 -1.96 5.97
N ASP A 37 -3.23 -0.88 6.24
CA ASP A 37 -2.70 0.34 6.85
C ASP A 37 -2.53 0.19 8.36
N ILE A 38 -1.29 0.02 8.81
CA ILE A 38 -0.94 -0.15 10.22
C ILE A 38 -0.42 1.16 10.80
N MET A 39 -1.08 1.64 11.85
CA MET A 39 -0.79 2.92 12.50
C MET A 39 -0.66 2.74 14.00
N ASP A 40 0.33 3.40 14.61
CA ASP A 40 0.68 3.27 16.04
C ASP A 40 0.26 4.46 16.92
N GLY A 41 -0.34 5.49 16.33
CA GLY A 41 -0.69 6.73 17.05
C GLY A 41 0.50 7.63 17.36
N HIS A 42 1.70 7.31 16.84
CA HIS A 42 2.92 8.09 17.03
C HIS A 42 3.50 8.61 15.72
N PHE A 43 3.74 7.73 14.75
CA PHE A 43 4.18 8.15 13.42
C PHE A 43 3.11 8.97 12.71
N VAL A 44 1.84 8.58 12.89
CA VAL A 44 0.66 9.31 12.42
C VAL A 44 -0.34 9.47 13.57
N PRO A 45 -1.18 10.55 13.60
CA PRO A 45 -2.13 10.80 14.68
C PRO A 45 -3.40 9.91 14.56
N ASN A 46 -3.23 8.65 14.29
CA ASN A 46 -4.30 7.65 14.18
C ASN A 46 -3.78 6.28 14.62
N LEU A 47 -4.67 5.44 15.14
CA LEU A 47 -4.39 4.08 15.57
C LEU A 47 -5.33 3.13 14.81
N THR A 48 -4.80 2.05 14.24
CA THR A 48 -5.61 1.10 13.49
C THR A 48 -5.59 -0.29 14.14
N PHE A 49 -5.03 -1.27 13.48
CA PHE A 49 -4.97 -2.66 13.95
C PHE A 49 -3.55 -3.21 13.79
N GLY A 50 -3.32 -4.41 14.29
CA GLY A 50 -2.00 -5.03 14.26
C GLY A 50 -2.04 -6.52 13.88
N PRO A 51 -0.94 -7.26 14.11
CA PRO A 51 -0.74 -8.64 13.69
C PRO A 51 -1.89 -9.60 14.03
N PRO A 52 -2.56 -9.53 15.21
CA PRO A 52 -3.66 -10.44 15.52
C PRO A 52 -4.84 -10.36 14.54
N ILE A 53 -5.20 -9.14 14.10
CA ILE A 53 -6.28 -8.95 13.11
C ILE A 53 -5.83 -9.49 11.75
N ILE A 54 -4.61 -9.16 11.30
CA ILE A 54 -4.06 -9.64 10.03
C ILE A 54 -4.07 -11.17 10.00
N LYS A 55 -3.60 -11.81 11.06
CA LYS A 55 -3.57 -13.29 11.20
C LYS A 55 -4.96 -13.90 11.09
N SER A 56 -5.99 -13.25 11.68
CA SER A 56 -7.37 -13.73 11.61
C SER A 56 -7.94 -13.72 10.18
N LEU A 57 -7.46 -12.81 9.33
CA LEU A 57 -7.91 -12.66 7.95
C LEU A 57 -7.16 -13.59 6.97
N ARG A 58 -5.96 -14.07 7.33
CA ARG A 58 -5.07 -14.76 6.39
C ARG A 58 -5.70 -15.97 5.69
N ASN A 59 -6.46 -16.77 6.41
CA ASN A 59 -7.08 -17.97 5.86
C ASN A 59 -8.34 -17.72 5.02
N LEU A 60 -8.81 -16.48 4.94
CA LEU A 60 -10.04 -16.12 4.22
C LEU A 60 -9.79 -15.84 2.73
N THR A 61 -8.54 -15.62 2.33
CA THR A 61 -8.16 -15.17 0.99
C THR A 61 -6.82 -15.74 0.57
N LYS A 62 -6.60 -15.86 -0.74
CA LYS A 62 -5.30 -16.17 -1.33
C LYS A 62 -4.55 -14.93 -1.82
N LEU A 63 -5.19 -13.78 -1.80
CA LEU A 63 -4.54 -12.54 -2.23
C LEU A 63 -3.35 -12.21 -1.34
N PRO A 64 -2.27 -11.66 -1.90
CA PRO A 64 -1.15 -11.15 -1.12
C PRO A 64 -1.61 -10.07 -0.14
N PHE A 65 -1.10 -10.14 1.10
CA PHE A 65 -1.21 -9.07 2.08
C PHE A 65 -0.07 -8.08 1.88
N ASP A 66 -0.42 -6.87 1.55
CA ASP A 66 0.45 -5.72 1.39
C ASP A 66 0.35 -4.87 2.66
N VAL A 67 1.35 -5.01 3.53
CA VAL A 67 1.36 -4.42 4.89
C VAL A 67 2.14 -3.13 4.87
N HIS A 68 1.44 -2.00 5.00
CA HIS A 68 1.99 -0.66 5.06
C HIS A 68 2.14 -0.20 6.50
N LEU A 69 3.39 -0.05 6.96
CA LEU A 69 3.72 0.28 8.35
C LEU A 69 3.94 1.79 8.55
N MET A 70 2.90 2.49 8.95
CA MET A 70 2.93 3.88 9.44
C MET A 70 3.18 3.90 10.95
N VAL A 71 4.34 3.39 11.37
CA VAL A 71 4.73 3.22 12.77
C VAL A 71 6.11 3.82 13.02
N SER A 72 6.35 4.34 14.22
CA SER A 72 7.59 5.05 14.59
C SER A 72 8.82 4.14 14.64
N ASN A 73 8.64 2.85 14.93
CA ASN A 73 9.72 1.87 14.95
C ASN A 73 9.25 0.55 14.33
N PRO A 74 9.38 0.39 13.01
CA PRO A 74 8.90 -0.81 12.31
C PRO A 74 9.66 -2.08 12.72
N ASP A 75 10.95 -1.98 13.09
CA ASP A 75 11.81 -3.14 13.37
C ASP A 75 11.28 -4.01 14.53
N ILE A 76 10.53 -3.44 15.48
CA ILE A 76 10.08 -4.15 16.70
C ILE A 76 9.12 -5.30 16.38
N LEU A 77 8.23 -5.13 15.41
CA LEU A 77 7.12 -6.07 15.16
C LEU A 77 7.22 -6.77 13.78
N LEU A 78 8.35 -6.68 13.07
CA LEU A 78 8.48 -7.28 11.74
C LEU A 78 8.18 -8.80 11.75
N ASP A 79 8.70 -9.54 12.72
CA ASP A 79 8.43 -10.98 12.85
C ASP A 79 6.95 -11.26 13.10
N ASP A 80 6.26 -10.42 13.85
CA ASP A 80 4.83 -10.60 14.11
C ASP A 80 4.00 -10.38 12.85
N TYR A 81 4.35 -9.42 11.99
CA TYR A 81 3.68 -9.22 10.70
C TYR A 81 3.96 -10.35 9.72
N VAL A 82 5.21 -10.84 9.66
CA VAL A 82 5.55 -12.05 8.87
C VAL A 82 4.74 -13.24 9.34
N ASN A 83 4.70 -13.51 10.64
CA ASN A 83 3.95 -14.61 11.24
C ASN A 83 2.42 -14.46 11.11
N ALA A 84 1.93 -13.23 10.93
CA ALA A 84 0.54 -12.95 10.62
C ALA A 84 0.18 -13.23 9.15
N GLY A 85 1.18 -13.44 8.27
CA GLY A 85 1.01 -13.80 6.88
C GLY A 85 1.16 -12.65 5.89
N ALA A 86 1.93 -11.62 6.25
CA ALA A 86 2.35 -10.57 5.31
C ALA A 86 3.11 -11.18 4.13
N ASN A 87 2.85 -10.68 2.93
CA ASN A 87 3.58 -11.04 1.71
C ASN A 87 4.51 -9.92 1.26
N ILE A 88 4.09 -8.68 1.48
CA ILE A 88 4.86 -7.46 1.26
C ILE A 88 4.82 -6.69 2.57
N ILE A 89 5.97 -6.15 3.00
CA ILE A 89 6.06 -5.24 4.14
C ILE A 89 6.73 -3.96 3.67
N THR A 90 5.97 -2.87 3.76
CA THR A 90 6.40 -1.53 3.34
C THR A 90 6.62 -0.65 4.56
N VAL A 91 7.84 -0.13 4.72
CA VAL A 91 8.25 0.74 5.83
C VAL A 91 8.51 2.15 5.33
N HIS A 92 8.23 3.16 6.13
CA HIS A 92 8.56 4.54 5.80
C HIS A 92 10.06 4.83 5.96
N VAL A 93 10.66 5.52 4.98
CA VAL A 93 12.07 5.97 5.09
C VAL A 93 12.26 6.82 6.34
N GLU A 94 11.25 7.63 6.69
CA GLU A 94 11.26 8.56 7.81
C GLU A 94 11.24 7.84 9.19
N ALA A 95 10.83 6.57 9.22
CA ALA A 95 10.75 5.77 10.45
C ALA A 95 11.94 4.82 10.63
N CYS A 96 12.82 4.67 9.62
CA CYS A 96 13.90 3.70 9.64
C CYS A 96 15.26 4.36 9.89
N ASN A 97 15.86 4.13 11.06
CA ASN A 97 17.22 4.60 11.35
C ASN A 97 18.30 3.92 10.46
N HIS A 98 18.06 2.68 10.05
CA HIS A 98 18.95 1.86 9.24
C HIS A 98 18.16 1.14 8.14
N LEU A 99 17.67 1.89 7.16
CA LEU A 99 16.74 1.41 6.14
C LEU A 99 17.23 0.13 5.43
N ALA A 100 18.47 0.10 4.92
CA ALA A 100 19.01 -1.08 4.25
C ALA A 100 18.95 -2.34 5.12
N ARG A 101 19.30 -2.23 6.42
CA ARG A 101 19.22 -3.36 7.36
C ARG A 101 17.78 -3.85 7.51
N THR A 102 16.82 -2.95 7.65
CA THR A 102 15.40 -3.29 7.77
C THR A 102 14.89 -4.01 6.52
N LEU A 103 15.22 -3.51 5.32
CA LEU A 103 14.86 -4.15 4.04
C LEU A 103 15.46 -5.55 3.90
N HIS A 104 16.75 -5.71 4.17
CA HIS A 104 17.40 -7.03 4.16
C HIS A 104 16.73 -7.99 5.16
N TYR A 105 16.35 -7.50 6.34
CA TYR A 105 15.67 -8.33 7.34
C TYR A 105 14.32 -8.81 6.82
N ILE A 106 13.49 -7.93 6.24
CA ILE A 106 12.21 -8.28 5.64
C ILE A 106 12.40 -9.37 4.55
N LYS A 107 13.37 -9.18 3.64
CA LYS A 107 13.67 -10.16 2.58
C LYS A 107 14.15 -11.49 3.15
N SER A 108 14.97 -11.49 4.22
CA SER A 108 15.44 -12.71 4.88
C SER A 108 14.31 -13.57 5.47
N LYS A 109 13.14 -12.97 5.73
CA LYS A 109 11.94 -13.66 6.22
C LYS A 109 11.04 -14.16 5.10
N GLY A 110 11.42 -14.00 3.84
CA GLY A 110 10.66 -14.44 2.66
C GLY A 110 9.54 -13.49 2.24
N CYS A 111 9.47 -12.29 2.82
CA CYS A 111 8.58 -11.22 2.37
C CYS A 111 9.25 -10.33 1.31
N LYS A 112 8.45 -9.74 0.44
CA LYS A 112 8.88 -8.62 -0.41
C LYS A 112 9.10 -7.39 0.44
N ALA A 113 10.18 -6.64 0.18
CA ALA A 113 10.53 -5.42 0.91
C ALA A 113 10.08 -4.19 0.14
N GLY A 114 9.26 -3.37 0.78
CA GLY A 114 8.78 -2.10 0.26
C GLY A 114 9.27 -0.91 1.07
N VAL A 115 9.37 0.25 0.40
CA VAL A 115 9.65 1.53 1.04
C VAL A 115 8.57 2.55 0.69
N ALA A 116 8.07 3.26 1.70
CA ALA A 116 7.14 4.37 1.55
C ALA A 116 7.85 5.72 1.74
N ILE A 117 7.43 6.73 0.96
CA ILE A 117 7.94 8.10 1.04
C ILE A 117 6.76 9.07 1.18
N ASN A 118 6.82 9.94 2.20
CA ASN A 118 5.85 11.01 2.40
C ASN A 118 5.90 12.07 1.28
N PRO A 119 4.84 12.90 1.12
CA PRO A 119 4.81 13.94 0.09
C PRO A 119 6.00 14.91 0.15
N HIS A 120 6.48 15.24 1.34
CA HIS A 120 7.58 16.20 1.55
C HIS A 120 8.98 15.57 1.49
N THR A 121 9.09 14.24 1.54
CA THR A 121 10.38 13.53 1.61
C THR A 121 11.01 13.38 0.22
N ASP A 122 12.32 13.62 0.13
CA ASP A 122 13.06 13.54 -1.13
C ASP A 122 13.19 12.09 -1.62
N ILE A 123 13.16 11.90 -2.95
CA ILE A 123 13.33 10.59 -3.59
C ILE A 123 14.76 10.05 -3.49
N GLN A 124 15.75 10.89 -3.20
CA GLN A 124 17.15 10.46 -3.02
C GLN A 124 17.33 9.41 -1.92
N PHE A 125 16.42 9.36 -0.95
CA PHE A 125 16.46 8.34 0.11
C PHE A 125 16.34 6.90 -0.40
N ILE A 126 15.78 6.68 -1.59
CA ILE A 126 15.62 5.32 -2.15
C ILE A 126 16.75 4.93 -3.11
N GLU A 127 17.52 5.88 -3.66
CA GLU A 127 18.53 5.60 -4.68
C GLU A 127 19.59 4.61 -4.20
N ASN A 128 20.04 4.77 -2.96
CA ASN A 128 21.10 3.92 -2.38
C ASN A 128 20.63 2.52 -1.93
N VAL A 129 19.31 2.27 -1.94
CA VAL A 129 18.70 0.99 -1.54
C VAL A 129 17.86 0.37 -2.65
N ILE A 130 17.89 0.93 -3.85
CA ILE A 130 17.02 0.53 -4.97
C ILE A 130 17.13 -0.96 -5.33
N GLU A 131 18.31 -1.56 -5.20
CA GLU A 131 18.55 -2.98 -5.48
C GLU A 131 17.95 -3.92 -4.42
N ASP A 132 17.58 -3.38 -3.25
CA ASP A 132 16.96 -4.13 -2.16
C ASP A 132 15.43 -4.06 -2.19
N LEU A 133 14.85 -3.26 -3.11
CA LEU A 133 13.42 -2.97 -3.14
C LEU A 133 12.67 -3.89 -4.11
N ASP A 134 11.51 -4.34 -3.66
CA ASP A 134 10.50 -5.01 -4.47
C ASP A 134 9.27 -4.10 -4.72
N LEU A 135 9.13 -3.04 -3.91
CA LEU A 135 8.02 -2.08 -3.99
C LEU A 135 8.46 -0.69 -3.50
N ILE A 136 8.01 0.35 -4.20
CA ILE A 136 8.13 1.74 -3.75
C ILE A 136 6.72 2.33 -3.69
N LEU A 137 6.34 2.80 -2.50
CA LEU A 137 5.05 3.44 -2.25
C LEU A 137 5.22 4.96 -2.16
N ILE A 138 4.57 5.68 -3.06
CA ILE A 138 4.49 7.15 -3.01
C ILE A 138 3.19 7.54 -2.31
N MET A 139 3.31 8.18 -1.14
CA MET A 139 2.17 8.78 -0.49
C MET A 139 1.68 9.98 -1.29
N THR A 140 0.44 9.96 -1.70
CA THR A 140 -0.20 11.04 -2.46
C THR A 140 -1.14 11.88 -1.61
N VAL A 141 -1.12 11.64 -0.30
CA VAL A 141 -1.69 12.44 0.80
C VAL A 141 -0.72 12.38 1.98
N ASN A 142 -0.92 13.21 3.01
CA ASN A 142 -0.24 12.96 4.29
C ASN A 142 -0.83 11.69 4.93
N PRO A 143 -0.01 10.71 5.34
CA PRO A 143 -0.52 9.46 5.92
C PRO A 143 -1.30 9.70 7.21
N GLY A 144 -2.22 8.75 7.55
CA GLY A 144 -2.93 8.73 8.81
C GLY A 144 -4.46 8.65 8.71
N PHE A 145 -5.09 9.16 7.65
CA PHE A 145 -6.54 9.14 7.50
C PHE A 145 -6.96 8.85 6.06
N GLY A 146 -8.02 8.07 5.89
CA GLY A 146 -8.65 7.86 4.60
C GLY A 146 -9.49 9.07 4.13
N GLY A 147 -9.85 9.09 2.84
CA GLY A 147 -10.75 10.09 2.27
C GLY A 147 -10.15 11.48 2.05
N GLN A 148 -8.83 11.63 2.14
CA GLN A 148 -8.13 12.88 1.87
C GLN A 148 -8.09 13.20 0.36
N LYS A 149 -7.90 14.48 0.05
CA LYS A 149 -7.75 14.95 -1.32
C LYS A 149 -6.34 14.67 -1.84
N PHE A 150 -6.27 14.09 -3.04
CA PHE A 150 -5.03 13.81 -3.77
C PHE A 150 -4.14 15.07 -3.94
N ILE A 151 -2.86 14.95 -3.63
CA ILE A 151 -1.86 16.02 -3.79
C ILE A 151 -1.30 15.96 -5.22
N LYS A 152 -1.77 16.85 -6.09
CA LYS A 152 -1.46 16.83 -7.53
C LYS A 152 0.03 16.90 -7.87
N SER A 153 0.84 17.56 -7.06
CA SER A 153 2.31 17.63 -7.27
C SER A 153 2.99 16.26 -7.18
N MET A 154 2.33 15.24 -6.59
CA MET A 154 2.87 13.88 -6.49
C MET A 154 2.96 13.18 -7.85
N VAL A 155 2.18 13.58 -8.84
CA VAL A 155 2.30 13.03 -10.22
C VAL A 155 3.74 13.18 -10.75
N LYS A 156 4.36 14.35 -10.53
CA LYS A 156 5.76 14.56 -10.89
C LYS A 156 6.70 13.64 -10.12
N LYS A 157 6.46 13.45 -8.81
CA LYS A 157 7.28 12.55 -7.98
C LYS A 157 7.17 11.11 -8.47
N ILE A 158 5.97 10.65 -8.83
CA ILE A 158 5.74 9.30 -9.41
C ILE A 158 6.57 9.12 -10.68
N SER A 159 6.55 10.09 -11.61
CA SER A 159 7.34 10.03 -12.84
C SER A 159 8.84 9.95 -12.58
N LEU A 160 9.36 10.75 -11.63
CA LEU A 160 10.79 10.73 -11.27
C LEU A 160 11.18 9.38 -10.65
N VAL A 161 10.34 8.81 -9.77
CA VAL A 161 10.60 7.49 -9.19
C VAL A 161 10.52 6.40 -10.26
N LYS A 162 9.63 6.52 -11.25
CA LYS A 162 9.59 5.60 -12.39
C LYS A 162 10.89 5.61 -13.19
N GLU A 163 11.51 6.78 -13.37
CA GLU A 163 12.83 6.90 -14.02
C GLU A 163 13.92 6.18 -13.20
N ILE A 164 13.94 6.35 -11.88
CA ILE A 164 14.87 5.66 -10.97
C ILE A 164 14.69 4.13 -11.04
N ILE A 165 13.44 3.66 -11.02
CA ILE A 165 13.13 2.22 -11.16
C ILE A 165 13.68 1.67 -12.49
N SER A 166 13.56 2.45 -13.58
CA SER A 166 14.02 2.05 -14.92
C SER A 166 13.43 0.70 -15.34
N SER A 167 14.28 -0.30 -15.64
CA SER A 167 13.90 -1.65 -16.08
C SER A 167 13.78 -2.68 -14.94
N ARG A 168 13.95 -2.28 -13.69
CA ARG A 168 13.86 -3.20 -12.55
C ARG A 168 12.43 -3.67 -12.33
N ASP A 169 12.29 -4.91 -11.86
CA ASP A 169 10.98 -5.49 -11.48
C ASP A 169 10.58 -5.01 -10.07
N ILE A 170 10.27 -3.73 -9.97
CA ILE A 170 9.85 -3.07 -8.72
C ILE A 170 8.43 -2.52 -8.94
N PHE A 171 7.52 -2.82 -8.02
CA PHE A 171 6.19 -2.20 -8.01
C PHE A 171 6.31 -0.71 -7.65
N LEU A 172 5.67 0.14 -8.47
CA LEU A 172 5.47 1.55 -8.15
C LEU A 172 4.04 1.74 -7.70
N GLU A 173 3.88 1.82 -6.39
CA GLU A 173 2.60 1.93 -5.72
C GLU A 173 2.30 3.38 -5.35
N VAL A 174 1.02 3.73 -5.36
CA VAL A 174 0.53 5.06 -4.93
C VAL A 174 -0.62 4.88 -3.94
N ASP A 175 -0.58 5.64 -2.85
CA ASP A 175 -1.63 5.63 -1.82
C ASP A 175 -2.04 7.04 -1.41
N GLY A 176 -3.35 7.26 -1.43
CA GLY A 176 -3.98 8.48 -0.94
C GLY A 176 -4.81 9.24 -1.98
N GLY A 177 -6.13 9.24 -1.77
CA GLY A 177 -7.06 10.00 -2.60
C GLY A 177 -7.18 9.53 -4.06
N ILE A 178 -6.85 8.26 -4.32
CA ILE A 178 -6.96 7.67 -5.66
C ILE A 178 -8.42 7.41 -5.99
N THR A 179 -8.85 7.93 -7.15
CA THR A 179 -10.22 7.81 -7.68
C THR A 179 -10.17 7.52 -9.18
N LYS A 180 -11.32 7.16 -9.77
CA LYS A 180 -11.41 6.95 -11.23
C LYS A 180 -11.06 8.19 -12.06
N GLU A 181 -11.20 9.39 -11.47
CA GLU A 181 -10.92 10.65 -12.12
C GLU A 181 -9.41 10.93 -12.24
N ASN A 182 -8.59 10.40 -11.32
CA ASN A 182 -7.13 10.62 -11.30
C ASN A 182 -6.30 9.34 -11.50
N SER A 183 -6.92 8.14 -11.51
CA SER A 183 -6.19 6.87 -11.69
C SER A 183 -5.39 6.85 -12.99
N LYS A 184 -5.97 7.33 -14.10
CA LYS A 184 -5.27 7.41 -15.37
C LYS A 184 -4.03 8.30 -15.31
N GLU A 185 -4.09 9.44 -14.62
CA GLU A 185 -2.97 10.39 -14.49
C GLU A 185 -1.78 9.75 -13.75
N VAL A 186 -2.04 9.00 -12.67
CA VAL A 186 -0.97 8.32 -11.91
C VAL A 186 -0.42 7.08 -12.65
N ILE A 187 -1.27 6.37 -13.40
CA ILE A 187 -0.84 5.27 -14.27
C ILE A 187 0.07 5.79 -15.39
N ASP A 188 -0.33 6.85 -16.07
CA ASP A 188 0.47 7.47 -17.13
C ASP A 188 1.81 8.01 -16.59
N ALA A 189 1.87 8.41 -15.31
CA ALA A 189 3.10 8.78 -14.62
C ALA A 189 4.00 7.59 -14.25
N GLY A 190 3.49 6.35 -14.37
CA GLY A 190 4.27 5.13 -14.18
C GLY A 190 3.85 4.23 -13.03
N ALA A 191 2.84 4.62 -12.23
CA ALA A 191 2.31 3.76 -11.17
C ALA A 191 1.69 2.48 -11.78
N ASN A 192 1.96 1.33 -11.16
CA ASN A 192 1.40 0.04 -11.56
C ASN A 192 0.64 -0.69 -10.43
N VAL A 193 0.66 -0.12 -9.22
CA VAL A 193 -0.17 -0.55 -8.08
C VAL A 193 -0.91 0.67 -7.52
N LEU A 194 -2.25 0.57 -7.41
CA LEU A 194 -3.10 1.64 -6.91
C LEU A 194 -3.78 1.21 -5.62
N VAL A 195 -3.44 1.89 -4.52
CA VAL A 195 -4.17 1.72 -3.26
C VAL A 195 -5.44 2.56 -3.30
N ALA A 196 -6.58 1.93 -3.02
CA ALA A 196 -7.87 2.58 -3.04
C ALA A 196 -8.74 2.17 -1.84
N GLY A 197 -8.98 3.11 -0.94
CA GLY A 197 -9.88 2.91 0.20
C GLY A 197 -11.30 3.34 -0.13
N THR A 198 -11.61 4.60 0.12
CA THR A 198 -12.97 5.16 -0.05
C THR A 198 -13.53 4.98 -1.46
N SER A 199 -12.70 4.99 -2.49
CA SER A 199 -13.12 4.78 -3.88
C SER A 199 -13.71 3.38 -4.12
N VAL A 200 -13.26 2.37 -3.37
CA VAL A 200 -13.79 1.01 -3.43
C VAL A 200 -14.98 0.84 -2.48
N PHE A 201 -14.85 1.26 -1.22
CA PHE A 201 -15.79 0.95 -0.15
C PHE A 201 -16.90 2.00 0.09
N LYS A 202 -16.86 3.14 -0.62
CA LYS A 202 -17.71 4.33 -0.38
C LYS A 202 -19.20 4.06 -0.18
N THR A 203 -19.76 3.04 -0.84
CA THR A 203 -21.19 2.76 -0.78
C THR A 203 -21.56 1.72 0.28
N ASN A 204 -20.57 1.03 0.87
CA ASN A 204 -20.77 -0.20 1.67
C ASN A 204 -21.66 -1.26 0.96
N GLN A 205 -21.78 -1.14 -0.38
CA GLN A 205 -22.53 -2.06 -1.21
C GLN A 205 -21.56 -2.96 -1.96
N LYS A 206 -21.38 -4.18 -1.48
CA LYS A 206 -20.45 -5.18 -2.05
C LYS A 206 -20.67 -5.44 -3.54
N THR A 207 -21.90 -5.25 -4.01
CA THR A 207 -22.26 -5.38 -5.44
C THR A 207 -21.59 -4.33 -6.33
N THR A 208 -21.09 -3.23 -5.76
CA THR A 208 -20.40 -2.16 -6.51
C THR A 208 -18.88 -2.30 -6.49
N TYR A 209 -18.31 -3.16 -5.64
CA TYR A 209 -16.84 -3.28 -5.48
C TYR A 209 -16.15 -3.63 -6.79
N LYS A 210 -16.69 -4.59 -7.55
CA LYS A 210 -16.12 -4.96 -8.85
C LYS A 210 -16.09 -3.76 -9.81
N MET A 211 -17.20 -3.04 -9.94
CA MET A 211 -17.29 -1.86 -10.80
C MET A 211 -16.30 -0.78 -10.37
N ASN A 212 -16.18 -0.56 -9.04
CA ASN A 212 -15.26 0.43 -8.49
C ASN A 212 -13.80 0.04 -8.78
N ILE A 213 -13.42 -1.23 -8.55
CA ILE A 213 -12.07 -1.75 -8.83
C ILE A 213 -11.77 -1.67 -10.33
N ASP A 214 -12.69 -2.11 -11.20
CA ASP A 214 -12.50 -2.07 -12.66
C ASP A 214 -12.31 -0.63 -13.16
N SER A 215 -13.03 0.34 -12.58
CA SER A 215 -12.95 1.76 -12.96
C SER A 215 -11.60 2.42 -12.65
N LEU A 216 -10.80 1.84 -11.77
CA LEU A 216 -9.47 2.34 -11.41
C LEU A 216 -8.37 1.86 -12.35
N ARG A 217 -8.61 0.84 -13.15
CA ARG A 217 -7.59 0.25 -14.06
C ARG A 217 -7.36 1.06 -15.35
N GLY A 218 -8.16 2.11 -15.60
CA GLY A 218 -8.09 2.96 -16.80
C GLY A 218 -8.97 2.47 -17.95
#